data_1250305a97f2e816525895374b9052fb
#
_entry.id   1250305a97f2e816525895374b9052fb
#
_cell.length_a   1.000
_cell.length_b   1.000
_cell.length_c   1.000
_cell.angle_alpha   90.00
_cell.angle_beta   90.00
_cell.angle_gamma   90.00
#
_symmetry.space_group_name_H-M   'P 1'
#
loop_
_entity.id
_entity.type
_entity.pdbx_description
1 polymer ?
#
loop_
_entity_poly.entity_id
_entity_poly.type
_entity_poly.pdbx_seq_one_letter_code
_entity_poly.pdbx_strand_id
1 'polypeptide(L)'
;MSLTKIQNRIACCSFITLALFGCRKDAQVIPEVVTNTLFAADPNAAVKGLYVVNEGNMYMNKASLDYVDFTAGSYRKNIYNQANPEVTKGLGDVGNDVGVYGSKLYVVVNGSNKVEVLNVKTGKRIQQIDIINCRYITFTRGKAYVSAYLGQIGDPNAPNGIVAEIDTTSLKETKRIVVGRQPEEMAVVGNNLYVANSGGYTPSNYENTISVINLNSFTETKRIPVAINLHRLKADRYGDLYVTSRGDYLDVPSRLYVINTQTDQIKKVFDIAAGNLVIDDDLAYIYSTQFNILTGKSTVSYDMLNVKDEVLLSRKFITDGSDKNILIPYGIAVHPVSKDVFVTDATDYVTPGVLYCFDASGKKKWSVETGDIPAQFAFVYK
;
A
#
# COMPACT_ATOMS: atom_id res chain seq x y z
N MET A 1 73.95 10.87 -2.71
CA MET A 1 72.56 11.41 -2.45
C MET A 1 72.52 11.76 -0.97
N SER A 2 72.37 13.06 -0.60
CA SER A 2 72.56 13.47 0.80
C SER A 2 71.29 13.19 1.62
N LEU A 3 71.48 12.81 2.87
CA LEU A 3 70.42 12.51 3.86
C LEU A 3 69.35 13.61 3.95
N THR A 4 69.71 14.87 3.72
CA THR A 4 68.76 16.01 3.69
C THR A 4 67.70 15.95 2.59
N LYS A 5 67.97 15.32 1.44
CA LYS A 5 67.00 15.15 0.36
C LYS A 5 65.95 14.05 0.65
N ILE A 6 66.30 13.08 1.48
CA ILE A 6 65.41 12.01 1.92
C ILE A 6 64.48 12.50 3.00
N GLN A 7 64.94 13.31 3.96
CA GLN A 7 64.11 13.90 5.00
C GLN A 7 63.02 14.86 4.44
N ASN A 8 63.37 15.68 3.44
CA ASN A 8 62.37 16.56 2.81
C ASN A 8 61.33 15.82 1.98
N ARG A 9 61.61 14.64 1.43
CA ARG A 9 60.63 13.82 0.72
C ARG A 9 59.67 13.07 1.66
N ILE A 10 60.17 12.67 2.83
CA ILE A 10 59.37 12.02 3.87
C ILE A 10 58.44 13.05 4.54
N ALA A 11 58.89 14.27 4.79
CA ALA A 11 58.07 15.34 5.31
C ALA A 11 56.94 15.78 4.36
N CYS A 12 57.18 15.82 3.03
CA CYS A 12 56.16 16.11 2.03
C CYS A 12 55.08 14.99 1.90
N CYS A 13 55.51 13.72 1.99
CA CYS A 13 54.53 12.59 1.97
C CYS A 13 53.69 12.51 3.23
N SER A 14 54.22 12.89 4.40
CA SER A 14 53.47 12.90 5.67
C SER A 14 52.45 14.03 5.74
N PHE A 15 52.63 15.15 5.02
CA PHE A 15 51.66 16.24 4.96
C PHE A 15 50.50 15.96 4.02
N ILE A 16 50.69 15.15 2.97
CA ILE A 16 49.64 14.77 2.00
C ILE A 16 48.70 13.73 2.59
N THR A 17 49.15 12.87 3.50
CA THR A 17 48.29 11.84 4.13
C THR A 17 47.38 12.41 5.25
N LEU A 18 47.66 13.55 5.83
CA LEU A 18 46.76 14.18 6.84
C LEU A 18 45.60 14.99 6.23
N ALA A 19 45.59 15.25 4.92
CA ALA A 19 44.57 16.03 4.28
C ALA A 19 43.35 15.17 3.77
N LEU A 20 43.41 13.84 3.90
CA LEU A 20 42.35 12.94 3.39
C LEU A 20 41.36 12.43 4.46
N PHE A 21 41.47 12.86 5.72
CA PHE A 21 40.52 12.50 6.78
C PHE A 21 39.49 13.60 7.07
N GLY A 22 39.19 14.46 6.14
CA GLY A 22 38.04 15.31 6.21
C GLY A 22 36.78 14.51 5.87
N CYS A 23 36.21 13.74 6.80
CA CYS A 23 34.81 13.30 6.68
C CYS A 23 33.93 14.56 6.66
N ARG A 24 33.68 15.07 5.46
CA ARG A 24 32.65 16.08 5.25
C ARG A 24 31.33 15.38 5.57
N LYS A 25 30.74 15.68 6.70
CA LYS A 25 29.33 15.40 6.94
C LYS A 25 28.59 16.36 6.02
N ASP A 26 28.26 15.90 4.81
CA ASP A 26 27.35 16.66 3.96
C ASP A 26 26.06 16.82 4.76
N ALA A 27 25.61 18.08 4.89
CA ALA A 27 24.33 18.35 5.52
C ALA A 27 23.25 17.60 4.74
N GLN A 28 22.48 16.77 5.41
CA GLN A 28 21.40 16.06 4.78
C GLN A 28 20.40 17.07 4.24
N VAL A 29 20.20 17.08 2.92
CA VAL A 29 19.16 17.89 2.30
C VAL A 29 17.82 17.21 2.63
N ILE A 30 17.11 17.76 3.61
CA ILE A 30 15.73 17.34 3.92
C ILE A 30 14.84 18.02 2.87
N PRO A 31 14.08 17.27 2.06
CA PRO A 31 13.15 17.86 1.12
C PRO A 31 12.17 18.80 1.86
N GLU A 32 11.95 19.98 1.32
CA GLU A 32 10.97 20.90 1.87
C GLU A 32 9.56 20.31 1.73
N VAL A 33 8.73 20.49 2.78
CA VAL A 33 7.32 20.07 2.72
C VAL A 33 6.56 21.07 1.86
N VAL A 34 6.18 20.62 0.68
CA VAL A 34 5.28 21.39 -0.19
C VAL A 34 3.87 21.32 0.40
N THR A 35 3.29 22.48 0.68
CA THR A 35 1.93 22.60 1.19
C THR A 35 1.04 23.28 0.17
N ASN A 36 -0.05 22.62 -0.22
CA ASN A 36 -1.06 23.16 -1.13
C ASN A 36 -2.38 23.35 -0.39
N THR A 37 -3.04 24.49 -0.54
CA THR A 37 -4.41 24.67 -0.06
C THR A 37 -5.37 24.04 -1.06
N LEU A 38 -6.26 23.16 -0.58
CA LEU A 38 -7.21 22.42 -1.42
C LEU A 38 -8.65 22.90 -1.27
N PHE A 39 -9.03 23.22 -0.03
CA PHE A 39 -10.41 23.61 0.33
C PHE A 39 -10.39 24.44 1.62
N ALA A 40 -11.56 24.96 2.02
CA ALA A 40 -11.68 25.74 3.25
C ALA A 40 -11.42 24.86 4.50
N ALA A 41 -10.73 25.42 5.49
CA ALA A 41 -10.46 24.75 6.75
C ALA A 41 -11.76 24.39 7.50
N ASP A 42 -11.81 23.21 8.11
CA ASP A 42 -12.86 22.77 9.03
C ASP A 42 -12.24 22.23 10.33
N PRO A 43 -11.97 23.07 11.34
CA PRO A 43 -11.40 22.63 12.62
C PRO A 43 -12.21 21.54 13.32
N ASN A 44 -13.51 21.43 13.01
CA ASN A 44 -14.44 20.46 13.61
C ASN A 44 -14.58 19.17 12.82
N ALA A 45 -13.85 19.00 11.71
CA ALA A 45 -13.91 17.78 10.90
C ALA A 45 -13.82 16.52 11.78
N ALA A 46 -14.75 15.58 11.59
CA ALA A 46 -14.79 14.32 12.35
C ALA A 46 -13.61 13.42 12.00
N VAL A 47 -13.23 13.39 10.73
CA VAL A 47 -12.00 12.77 10.22
C VAL A 47 -10.96 13.88 10.13
N LYS A 48 -9.81 13.70 10.77
CA LYS A 48 -8.77 14.73 10.86
C LYS A 48 -7.90 14.81 9.62
N GLY A 49 -7.69 13.69 8.95
CA GLY A 49 -6.88 13.67 7.75
C GLY A 49 -6.81 12.31 7.09
N LEU A 50 -6.05 12.28 6.01
CA LEU A 50 -5.83 11.10 5.18
C LEU A 50 -4.34 11.00 4.86
N TYR A 51 -3.68 9.97 5.33
CA TYR A 51 -2.35 9.61 4.87
C TYR A 51 -2.40 8.97 3.49
N VAL A 52 -1.47 9.35 2.63
CA VAL A 52 -1.26 8.78 1.31
C VAL A 52 0.16 8.22 1.26
N VAL A 53 0.29 6.93 1.05
CA VAL A 53 1.59 6.30 0.81
C VAL A 53 1.85 6.26 -0.69
N ASN A 54 2.99 6.81 -1.08
CA ASN A 54 3.52 6.69 -2.43
C ASN A 54 4.54 5.56 -2.44
N GLU A 55 4.34 4.57 -3.30
CA GLU A 55 5.24 3.40 -3.38
C GLU A 55 6.66 3.80 -3.75
N GLY A 56 6.78 4.70 -4.72
CA GLY A 56 8.05 4.96 -5.38
C GLY A 56 8.48 3.79 -6.28
N ASN A 57 9.45 4.03 -7.14
CA ASN A 57 9.98 3.00 -8.01
C ASN A 57 10.91 2.06 -7.25
N MET A 58 10.78 0.76 -7.51
CA MET A 58 11.62 -0.28 -6.93
C MET A 58 13.11 0.01 -7.17
N TYR A 59 13.94 -0.18 -6.15
CA TYR A 59 15.38 0.10 -6.10
C TYR A 59 15.77 1.58 -6.15
N MET A 60 14.80 2.50 -6.13
CA MET A 60 15.09 3.94 -6.19
C MET A 60 15.02 4.65 -4.83
N ASN A 61 14.59 3.93 -3.78
CA ASN A 61 14.43 4.47 -2.41
C ASN A 61 13.56 5.74 -2.37
N LYS A 62 12.45 5.74 -3.11
CA LYS A 62 11.55 6.89 -3.30
C LYS A 62 10.20 6.76 -2.59
N ALA A 63 10.00 5.74 -1.76
CA ALA A 63 8.78 5.68 -0.96
C ALA A 63 8.62 6.94 -0.13
N SER A 64 7.43 7.51 -0.14
CA SER A 64 7.13 8.74 0.61
C SER A 64 5.75 8.69 1.25
N LEU A 65 5.53 9.59 2.20
CA LEU A 65 4.27 9.70 2.93
C LEU A 65 3.78 11.14 2.82
N ASP A 66 2.56 11.29 2.28
CA ASP A 66 1.88 12.56 2.16
C ASP A 66 0.66 12.61 3.07
N TYR A 67 0.06 13.79 3.26
CA TYR A 67 -1.05 13.98 4.17
C TYR A 67 -2.05 15.04 3.69
N VAL A 68 -3.31 14.65 3.54
CA VAL A 68 -4.44 15.58 3.43
C VAL A 68 -4.89 15.93 4.82
N ASP A 69 -4.82 17.19 5.20
CA ASP A 69 -5.31 17.72 6.47
C ASP A 69 -6.72 18.29 6.27
N PHE A 70 -7.74 17.54 6.72
CA PHE A 70 -9.12 17.98 6.58
C PHE A 70 -9.45 19.16 7.52
N THR A 71 -8.70 19.31 8.61
CA THR A 71 -8.92 20.43 9.52
C THR A 71 -8.36 21.75 9.00
N ALA A 72 -7.24 21.70 8.27
CA ALA A 72 -6.60 22.86 7.68
C ALA A 72 -6.99 23.09 6.20
N GLY A 73 -7.64 22.11 5.55
CA GLY A 73 -7.97 22.17 4.13
C GLY A 73 -6.73 22.11 3.22
N SER A 74 -5.68 21.43 3.63
CA SER A 74 -4.39 21.44 2.95
C SER A 74 -3.84 20.05 2.63
N TYR A 75 -2.94 19.99 1.66
CA TYR A 75 -2.16 18.80 1.33
C TYR A 75 -0.67 19.06 1.56
N ARG A 76 0.02 18.12 2.21
CA ARG A 76 1.45 18.21 2.53
C ARG A 76 2.19 17.00 1.97
N LYS A 77 3.21 17.23 1.16
CA LYS A 77 4.08 16.18 0.59
C LYS A 77 5.26 15.87 1.52
N ASN A 78 5.76 14.64 1.46
CA ASN A 78 7.01 14.21 2.11
C ASN A 78 7.08 14.44 3.62
N ILE A 79 5.95 14.30 4.31
CA ILE A 79 5.88 14.60 5.76
C ILE A 79 6.77 13.69 6.61
N TYR A 80 7.07 12.47 6.14
CA TYR A 80 7.92 11.53 6.90
C TYR A 80 9.33 12.07 7.10
N ASN A 81 9.97 12.55 6.03
CA ASN A 81 11.36 13.02 6.09
C ASN A 81 11.47 14.29 6.95
N GLN A 82 10.45 15.16 6.93
CA GLN A 82 10.41 16.33 7.77
C GLN A 82 10.27 15.99 9.27
N ALA A 83 9.38 15.01 9.58
CA ALA A 83 9.17 14.58 10.96
C ALA A 83 10.35 13.79 11.53
N ASN A 84 11.17 13.14 10.67
CA ASN A 84 12.22 12.20 11.04
C ASN A 84 13.56 12.53 10.33
N PRO A 85 14.13 13.72 10.53
CA PRO A 85 15.35 14.14 9.83
C PRO A 85 16.58 13.29 10.14
N GLU A 86 16.56 12.56 11.26
CA GLU A 86 17.60 11.62 11.66
C GLU A 86 17.62 10.32 10.83
N VAL A 87 16.51 10.02 10.11
CA VAL A 87 16.40 8.83 9.26
C VAL A 87 16.95 9.13 7.87
N THR A 88 18.25 8.96 7.69
CA THR A 88 18.99 9.39 6.50
C THR A 88 18.54 8.75 5.19
N LYS A 89 17.94 7.56 5.23
CA LYS A 89 17.39 6.86 4.07
C LYS A 89 15.93 7.18 3.79
N GLY A 90 15.34 8.15 4.54
CA GLY A 90 13.92 8.47 4.41
C GLY A 90 13.01 7.30 4.77
N LEU A 91 11.80 7.27 4.20
CA LEU A 91 10.84 6.19 4.44
C LEU A 91 11.34 4.84 3.91
N GLY A 92 12.03 4.82 2.77
CA GLY A 92 12.62 3.62 2.21
C GLY A 92 12.24 3.38 0.75
N ASP A 93 12.24 2.10 0.37
CA ASP A 93 11.95 1.63 -0.98
C ASP A 93 10.66 0.82 -1.02
N VAL A 94 9.75 1.14 -1.92
CA VAL A 94 8.42 0.56 -2.13
C VAL A 94 7.52 0.59 -0.90
N GLY A 95 6.81 1.71 -0.71
CA GLY A 95 5.75 1.86 0.30
C GLY A 95 4.49 1.11 -0.12
N ASN A 96 4.31 -0.13 0.32
CA ASN A 96 3.29 -1.04 -0.22
C ASN A 96 1.91 -0.89 0.42
N ASP A 97 1.85 -0.61 1.72
CA ASP A 97 0.57 -0.50 2.45
C ASP A 97 0.67 0.42 3.65
N VAL A 98 -0.48 0.87 4.15
CA VAL A 98 -0.55 1.76 5.31
C VAL A 98 -1.84 1.52 6.10
N GLY A 99 -1.75 1.54 7.42
CA GLY A 99 -2.91 1.42 8.27
C GLY A 99 -2.77 2.18 9.58
N VAL A 100 -3.89 2.64 10.11
CA VAL A 100 -3.98 3.29 11.43
C VAL A 100 -4.59 2.32 12.42
N TYR A 101 -3.93 2.15 13.57
CA TYR A 101 -4.49 1.40 14.70
C TYR A 101 -4.19 2.11 16.01
N GLY A 102 -5.22 2.55 16.70
CA GLY A 102 -5.11 3.38 17.90
C GLY A 102 -4.38 4.71 17.60
N SER A 103 -3.33 5.00 18.35
CA SER A 103 -2.51 6.22 18.19
C SER A 103 -1.34 6.05 17.21
N LYS A 104 -1.28 4.95 16.48
CA LYS A 104 -0.15 4.60 15.63
C LYS A 104 -0.55 4.46 14.16
N LEU A 105 0.34 4.92 13.29
CA LEU A 105 0.33 4.69 11.86
C LEU A 105 1.41 3.65 11.54
N TYR A 106 1.05 2.63 10.78
CA TYR A 106 1.95 1.57 10.34
C TYR A 106 2.12 1.69 8.83
N VAL A 107 3.35 1.83 8.36
CA VAL A 107 3.67 1.89 6.93
C VAL A 107 4.48 0.67 6.56
N VAL A 108 3.96 -0.15 5.68
CA VAL A 108 4.64 -1.34 5.16
C VAL A 108 5.56 -0.93 4.02
N VAL A 109 6.87 -1.11 4.19
CA VAL A 109 7.89 -0.71 3.22
C VAL A 109 8.57 -1.95 2.67
N ASN A 110 8.01 -2.48 1.58
CA ASN A 110 8.35 -3.78 1.01
C ASN A 110 9.82 -3.90 0.62
N GLY A 111 10.31 -3.02 -0.25
CA GLY A 111 11.69 -3.07 -0.76
C GLY A 111 12.74 -2.82 0.34
N SER A 112 12.35 -2.19 1.45
CA SER A 112 13.21 -2.00 2.63
C SER A 112 13.03 -3.07 3.71
N ASN A 113 12.17 -4.07 3.50
CA ASN A 113 11.95 -5.21 4.40
C ASN A 113 11.54 -4.78 5.83
N LYS A 114 10.63 -3.82 5.96
CA LYS A 114 10.26 -3.28 7.27
C LYS A 114 8.82 -2.76 7.32
N VAL A 115 8.29 -2.71 8.53
CA VAL A 115 7.13 -1.91 8.88
C VAL A 115 7.59 -0.73 9.75
N GLU A 116 7.39 0.49 9.26
CA GLU A 116 7.62 1.70 10.05
C GLU A 116 6.39 2.00 10.90
N VAL A 117 6.59 2.18 12.20
CA VAL A 117 5.52 2.55 13.14
C VAL A 117 5.73 3.99 13.57
N LEU A 118 4.73 4.82 13.30
CA LEU A 118 4.78 6.26 13.53
C LEU A 118 3.69 6.68 14.52
N ASN A 119 3.90 7.80 15.18
CA ASN A 119 2.82 8.49 15.88
C ASN A 119 1.84 9.07 14.84
N VAL A 120 0.57 8.69 14.91
CA VAL A 120 -0.45 9.04 13.90
C VAL A 120 -0.71 10.54 13.77
N LYS A 121 -0.43 11.34 14.81
CA LYS A 121 -0.66 12.80 14.78
C LYS A 121 0.54 13.59 14.28
N THR A 122 1.75 13.10 14.57
CA THR A 122 2.98 13.86 14.31
C THR A 122 3.82 13.30 13.17
N GLY A 123 3.54 12.09 12.69
CA GLY A 123 4.37 11.38 11.72
C GLY A 123 5.75 10.96 12.26
N LYS A 124 6.03 11.20 13.55
CA LYS A 124 7.30 10.81 14.17
C LYS A 124 7.40 9.30 14.33
N ARG A 125 8.56 8.78 13.98
CA ARG A 125 8.91 7.37 14.13
C ARG A 125 8.90 6.97 15.60
N ILE A 126 8.23 5.87 15.89
CA ILE A 126 8.23 5.20 17.19
C ILE A 126 9.14 3.98 17.13
N GLN A 127 9.00 3.16 16.10
CA GLN A 127 9.68 1.88 15.97
C GLN A 127 9.80 1.47 14.50
N GLN A 128 10.80 0.65 14.19
CA GLN A 128 10.88 -0.15 12.98
C GLN A 128 10.75 -1.63 13.36
N ILE A 129 9.99 -2.40 12.58
CA ILE A 129 9.84 -3.86 12.73
C ILE A 129 10.33 -4.49 11.43
N ASP A 130 11.36 -5.31 11.50
CA ASP A 130 11.97 -5.90 10.31
C ASP A 130 11.20 -7.17 9.89
N ILE A 131 10.63 -7.14 8.69
CA ILE A 131 9.89 -8.25 8.07
C ILE A 131 10.27 -8.29 6.59
N ILE A 132 10.93 -9.36 6.18
CA ILE A 132 11.39 -9.54 4.80
C ILE A 132 10.21 -9.54 3.82
N ASN A 133 10.30 -8.76 2.74
CA ASN A 133 9.30 -8.67 1.68
C ASN A 133 7.87 -8.53 2.20
N CYS A 134 7.65 -7.69 3.25
CA CYS A 134 6.33 -7.42 3.79
C CYS A 134 5.42 -6.77 2.75
N ARG A 135 4.12 -7.15 2.74
CA ARG A 135 3.18 -6.74 1.69
C ARG A 135 2.01 -5.91 2.21
N TYR A 136 1.10 -6.53 2.94
CA TYR A 136 -0.12 -5.88 3.42
C TYR A 136 -0.23 -6.00 4.92
N ILE A 137 -0.98 -5.09 5.54
CA ILE A 137 -1.22 -5.07 6.98
C ILE A 137 -2.72 -4.96 7.28
N THR A 138 -3.19 -5.74 8.24
CA THR A 138 -4.53 -5.60 8.81
C THR A 138 -4.49 -5.71 10.32
N PHE A 139 -5.57 -5.28 10.99
CA PHE A 139 -5.59 -5.16 12.44
C PHE A 139 -6.84 -5.76 13.05
N THR A 140 -6.67 -6.44 14.16
CA THR A 140 -7.77 -6.84 15.03
C THR A 140 -7.27 -7.17 16.43
N ARG A 141 -8.09 -6.95 17.48
CA ARG A 141 -7.87 -7.40 18.84
C ARG A 141 -6.50 -7.04 19.43
N GLY A 142 -6.02 -5.83 19.18
CA GLY A 142 -4.71 -5.39 19.67
C GLY A 142 -3.50 -5.97 18.93
N LYS A 143 -3.72 -6.61 17.80
CA LYS A 143 -2.69 -7.19 16.95
C LYS A 143 -2.72 -6.57 15.54
N ALA A 144 -1.54 -6.48 14.94
CA ALA A 144 -1.37 -6.27 13.52
C ALA A 144 -0.90 -7.57 12.87
N TYR A 145 -1.43 -7.87 11.70
CA TYR A 145 -1.05 -9.02 10.89
C TYR A 145 -0.45 -8.52 9.59
N VAL A 146 0.74 -9.01 9.26
CA VAL A 146 1.50 -8.59 8.08
C VAL A 146 1.76 -9.78 7.19
N SER A 147 1.26 -9.75 5.96
CA SER A 147 1.62 -10.74 4.93
C SER A 147 3.02 -10.45 4.39
N ALA A 148 3.79 -11.49 4.10
CA ALA A 148 5.14 -11.34 3.62
C ALA A 148 5.59 -12.52 2.74
N TYR A 149 6.38 -12.23 1.72
CA TYR A 149 7.09 -13.24 0.93
C TYR A 149 8.35 -13.65 1.69
N LEU A 150 8.81 -14.88 1.52
CA LEU A 150 10.10 -15.32 2.10
C LEU A 150 11.21 -15.45 1.07
N GLY A 151 10.88 -15.34 -0.21
CA GLY A 151 11.84 -15.44 -1.30
C GLY A 151 12.00 -14.13 -2.06
N GLN A 152 12.94 -14.11 -2.97
CA GLN A 152 13.12 -13.01 -3.90
C GLN A 152 11.92 -12.92 -4.85
N ILE A 153 11.49 -11.70 -5.16
CA ILE A 153 10.44 -11.45 -6.16
C ILE A 153 10.91 -11.97 -7.51
N GLY A 154 10.05 -12.77 -8.18
CA GLY A 154 10.39 -13.38 -9.47
C GLY A 154 11.15 -14.70 -9.39
N ASP A 155 11.52 -15.19 -8.20
CA ASP A 155 12.11 -16.52 -8.06
C ASP A 155 11.01 -17.61 -8.21
N PRO A 156 11.08 -18.46 -9.25
CA PRO A 156 10.10 -19.54 -9.45
C PRO A 156 10.15 -20.62 -8.35
N ASN A 157 11.23 -20.67 -7.59
CA ASN A 157 11.42 -21.59 -6.47
C ASN A 157 11.20 -20.91 -5.10
N ALA A 158 10.68 -19.68 -5.08
CA ALA A 158 10.42 -18.98 -3.83
C ALA A 158 9.58 -19.85 -2.88
N PRO A 159 9.95 -19.95 -1.59
CA PRO A 159 9.20 -20.70 -0.61
C PRO A 159 7.82 -20.08 -0.37
N ASN A 160 6.96 -20.82 0.31
CA ASN A 160 5.71 -20.28 0.82
C ASN A 160 5.97 -19.02 1.65
N GLY A 161 5.03 -18.08 1.57
CA GLY A 161 5.07 -16.88 2.37
C GLY A 161 4.54 -17.08 3.79
N ILE A 162 4.48 -16.00 4.54
CA ILE A 162 4.02 -16.00 5.92
C ILE A 162 2.99 -14.91 6.19
N VAL A 163 2.31 -15.05 7.32
CA VAL A 163 1.70 -13.95 8.07
C VAL A 163 2.42 -13.82 9.41
N ALA A 164 2.93 -12.63 9.70
CA ALA A 164 3.51 -12.27 10.99
C ALA A 164 2.45 -11.58 11.87
N GLU A 165 2.33 -12.02 13.13
CA GLU A 165 1.52 -11.38 14.16
C GLU A 165 2.40 -10.43 14.97
N ILE A 166 2.00 -9.17 15.07
CA ILE A 166 2.69 -8.11 15.83
C ILE A 166 1.76 -7.64 16.94
N ASP A 167 2.26 -7.61 18.17
CA ASP A 167 1.56 -6.96 19.27
C ASP A 167 1.64 -5.44 19.15
N THR A 168 0.48 -4.76 19.08
CA THR A 168 0.43 -3.31 18.81
C THR A 168 0.83 -2.46 20.01
N THR A 169 1.02 -3.03 21.19
CA THR A 169 1.49 -2.35 22.39
C THR A 169 3.01 -2.41 22.50
N SER A 170 3.56 -3.63 22.45
CA SER A 170 5.01 -3.85 22.56
C SER A 170 5.76 -3.60 21.25
N LEU A 171 5.05 -3.57 20.12
CA LEU A 171 5.59 -3.43 18.76
C LEU A 171 6.60 -4.54 18.40
N LYS A 172 6.37 -5.73 18.90
CA LYS A 172 7.19 -6.92 18.64
C LYS A 172 6.40 -7.96 17.87
N GLU A 173 7.06 -8.63 16.95
CA GLU A 173 6.52 -9.86 16.37
C GLU A 173 6.38 -10.90 17.47
N THR A 174 5.20 -11.50 17.59
CA THR A 174 4.88 -12.50 18.59
C THR A 174 4.81 -13.92 18.03
N LYS A 175 4.35 -14.03 16.79
CA LYS A 175 4.18 -15.31 16.08
C LYS A 175 4.29 -15.10 14.58
N ARG A 176 4.54 -16.17 13.85
CA ARG A 176 4.38 -16.23 12.40
C ARG A 176 3.81 -17.58 11.98
N ILE A 177 3.11 -17.59 10.87
CA ILE A 177 2.54 -18.80 10.28
C ILE A 177 2.82 -18.82 8.77
N VAL A 178 3.18 -20.01 8.27
CA VAL A 178 3.36 -20.24 6.83
C VAL A 178 1.99 -20.36 6.16
N VAL A 179 1.81 -19.69 5.03
CA VAL A 179 0.61 -19.73 4.18
C VAL A 179 0.98 -20.14 2.75
N GLY A 180 0.22 -19.78 1.73
CA GLY A 180 0.61 -20.02 0.34
C GLY A 180 1.77 -19.12 -0.11
N ARG A 181 2.19 -19.29 -1.36
CA ARG A 181 3.27 -18.48 -1.94
C ARG A 181 2.77 -17.09 -2.26
N GLN A 182 3.62 -16.11 -2.02
CA GLN A 182 3.38 -14.69 -2.33
C GLN A 182 2.00 -14.21 -1.83
N PRO A 183 1.78 -14.24 -0.48
CA PRO A 183 0.55 -13.78 0.12
C PRO A 183 0.39 -12.27 -0.05
N GLU A 184 -0.78 -11.86 -0.47
CA GLU A 184 -1.16 -10.48 -0.74
C GLU A 184 -2.09 -9.94 0.36
N GLU A 185 -3.16 -9.25 -0.02
CA GLU A 185 -4.06 -8.59 0.91
C GLU A 185 -4.83 -9.57 1.79
N MET A 186 -5.21 -9.10 2.98
CA MET A 186 -5.84 -9.89 4.02
C MET A 186 -7.11 -9.21 4.53
N ALA A 187 -8.08 -10.01 4.95
CA ALA A 187 -9.31 -9.52 5.59
C ALA A 187 -9.66 -10.37 6.82
N VAL A 188 -10.30 -9.74 7.80
CA VAL A 188 -10.78 -10.40 9.02
C VAL A 188 -12.29 -10.53 8.96
N VAL A 189 -12.79 -11.76 9.15
CA VAL A 189 -14.23 -12.02 9.35
C VAL A 189 -14.38 -12.89 10.60
N GLY A 190 -15.09 -12.38 11.60
CA GLY A 190 -15.29 -13.05 12.87
C GLY A 190 -13.99 -13.36 13.59
N ASN A 191 -13.67 -14.66 13.69
CA ASN A 191 -12.46 -15.17 14.35
C ASN A 191 -11.38 -15.65 13.36
N ASN A 192 -11.56 -15.38 12.09
CA ASN A 192 -10.67 -15.86 11.05
C ASN A 192 -10.01 -14.69 10.31
N LEU A 193 -8.74 -14.88 9.99
CA LEU A 193 -7.98 -14.05 9.05
C LEU A 193 -7.88 -14.80 7.73
N TYR A 194 -8.30 -14.16 6.67
CA TYR A 194 -8.25 -14.67 5.30
C TYR A 194 -7.11 -14.00 4.55
N VAL A 195 -6.32 -14.79 3.81
CA VAL A 195 -5.10 -14.34 3.14
C VAL A 195 -5.14 -14.76 1.68
N ALA A 196 -5.10 -13.83 0.76
CA ALA A 196 -5.02 -14.12 -0.67
C ALA A 196 -3.62 -14.60 -1.05
N ASN A 197 -3.48 -15.80 -1.59
CA ASN A 197 -2.20 -16.34 -2.08
C ASN A 197 -2.15 -16.18 -3.59
N SER A 198 -1.21 -15.37 -4.09
CA SER A 198 -1.14 -15.04 -5.51
C SER A 198 -0.22 -15.97 -6.31
N GLY A 199 0.95 -16.30 -5.79
CA GLY A 199 2.05 -16.83 -6.59
C GLY A 199 2.38 -15.92 -7.79
N GLY A 200 2.03 -14.61 -7.70
CA GLY A 200 1.82 -13.69 -8.81
C GLY A 200 3.07 -13.34 -9.63
N TYR A 201 4.25 -13.62 -9.11
CA TYR A 201 5.51 -13.44 -9.85
C TYR A 201 6.10 -14.76 -10.38
N THR A 202 5.25 -15.80 -10.44
CA THR A 202 5.62 -17.11 -10.96
C THR A 202 4.62 -17.55 -12.03
N PRO A 203 4.65 -16.98 -13.25
CA PRO A 203 3.63 -17.16 -14.28
C PRO A 203 3.32 -18.62 -14.64
N SER A 204 4.29 -19.52 -14.58
CA SER A 204 4.10 -20.96 -14.85
C SER A 204 3.45 -21.72 -13.69
N ASN A 205 3.28 -21.10 -12.51
CA ASN A 205 2.84 -21.77 -11.29
C ASN A 205 2.19 -20.78 -10.31
N TYR A 206 1.14 -20.10 -10.74
CA TYR A 206 0.35 -19.24 -9.86
C TYR A 206 -0.29 -20.02 -8.71
N GLU A 207 -0.40 -19.40 -7.53
CA GLU A 207 -1.30 -19.89 -6.47
C GLU A 207 -2.75 -19.51 -6.79
N ASN A 208 -3.69 -20.25 -6.18
CA ASN A 208 -5.12 -20.08 -6.46
C ASN A 208 -6.00 -20.18 -5.22
N THR A 209 -5.46 -19.96 -4.04
CA THR A 209 -6.15 -20.21 -2.77
C THR A 209 -6.22 -18.98 -1.87
N ILE A 210 -7.22 -18.98 -0.98
CA ILE A 210 -7.27 -18.14 0.21
C ILE A 210 -6.93 -19.02 1.42
N SER A 211 -5.86 -18.70 2.16
CA SER A 211 -5.56 -19.31 3.44
C SER A 211 -6.50 -18.81 4.53
N VAL A 212 -7.03 -19.69 5.36
CA VAL A 212 -7.89 -19.35 6.51
C VAL A 212 -7.15 -19.64 7.81
N ILE A 213 -6.84 -18.59 8.56
CA ILE A 213 -6.12 -18.65 9.82
C ILE A 213 -7.09 -18.39 10.97
N ASN A 214 -7.21 -19.32 11.90
CA ASN A 214 -7.95 -19.09 13.14
C ASN A 214 -7.14 -18.18 14.06
N LEU A 215 -7.67 -17.02 14.43
CA LEU A 215 -6.99 -16.00 15.21
C LEU A 215 -6.75 -16.35 16.68
N ASN A 216 -7.51 -17.31 17.25
CA ASN A 216 -7.31 -17.75 18.64
C ASN A 216 -6.12 -18.71 18.75
N SER A 217 -6.05 -19.72 17.88
CA SER A 217 -4.95 -20.69 17.86
C SER A 217 -3.75 -20.18 17.05
N PHE A 218 -3.96 -19.25 16.16
CA PHE A 218 -3.02 -18.78 15.13
C PHE A 218 -2.48 -19.94 14.29
N THR A 219 -3.40 -20.72 13.74
CA THR A 219 -3.12 -21.87 12.86
C THR A 219 -3.92 -21.77 11.58
N GLU A 220 -3.33 -22.15 10.44
CA GLU A 220 -4.05 -22.31 9.18
C GLU A 220 -4.97 -23.52 9.31
N THR A 221 -6.27 -23.31 9.19
CA THR A 221 -7.28 -24.38 9.36
C THR A 221 -7.66 -25.02 8.03
N LYS A 222 -7.59 -24.25 6.96
CA LYS A 222 -7.94 -24.70 5.60
C LYS A 222 -7.44 -23.71 4.54
N ARG A 223 -7.53 -24.13 3.28
CA ARG A 223 -7.38 -23.28 2.09
C ARG A 223 -8.62 -23.38 1.23
N ILE A 224 -9.14 -22.25 0.78
CA ILE A 224 -10.30 -22.15 -0.10
C ILE A 224 -9.77 -21.96 -1.53
N PRO A 225 -9.99 -22.91 -2.47
CA PRO A 225 -9.62 -22.71 -3.87
C PRO A 225 -10.58 -21.70 -4.53
N VAL A 226 -10.02 -20.71 -5.22
CA VAL A 226 -10.82 -19.65 -5.89
C VAL A 226 -10.37 -19.47 -7.34
N ALA A 227 -9.26 -18.80 -7.58
CA ALA A 227 -8.73 -18.48 -8.90
C ALA A 227 -7.24 -18.16 -8.79
N ILE A 228 -6.53 -18.25 -9.89
CA ILE A 228 -5.10 -17.96 -9.94
C ILE A 228 -4.82 -16.48 -9.67
N ASN A 229 -3.64 -16.20 -9.14
CA ASN A 229 -3.08 -14.84 -9.01
C ASN A 229 -4.01 -13.90 -8.25
N LEU A 230 -4.49 -14.31 -7.06
CA LEU A 230 -5.33 -13.49 -6.19
C LEU A 230 -4.56 -12.27 -5.68
N HIS A 231 -5.27 -11.13 -5.50
CA HIS A 231 -4.60 -9.90 -5.09
C HIS A 231 -5.32 -9.15 -3.97
N ARG A 232 -6.34 -8.35 -4.32
CA ARG A 232 -7.10 -7.57 -3.32
C ARG A 232 -8.12 -8.45 -2.64
N LEU A 233 -8.26 -8.27 -1.32
CA LEU A 233 -9.19 -9.03 -0.51
C LEU A 233 -9.85 -8.11 0.51
N LYS A 234 -11.16 -7.91 0.36
CA LYS A 234 -11.98 -7.10 1.27
C LYS A 234 -13.11 -7.95 1.85
N ALA A 235 -13.47 -7.69 3.08
CA ALA A 235 -14.67 -8.24 3.69
C ALA A 235 -15.78 -7.19 3.71
N ASP A 236 -17.02 -7.60 3.43
CA ASP A 236 -18.17 -6.78 3.68
C ASP A 236 -18.69 -6.98 5.12
N ARG A 237 -19.70 -6.22 5.49
CA ARG A 237 -20.32 -6.33 6.82
C ARG A 237 -21.26 -7.53 6.99
N TYR A 238 -21.54 -8.25 5.91
CA TYR A 238 -22.37 -9.46 5.91
C TYR A 238 -21.54 -10.73 6.08
N GLY A 239 -20.21 -10.61 6.03
CA GLY A 239 -19.24 -11.69 6.22
C GLY A 239 -18.84 -12.38 4.92
N ASP A 240 -19.15 -11.80 3.77
CA ASP A 240 -18.63 -12.28 2.49
C ASP A 240 -17.29 -11.59 2.16
N LEU A 241 -16.46 -12.28 1.39
CA LEU A 241 -15.17 -11.77 0.92
C LEU A 241 -15.26 -11.43 -0.57
N TYR A 242 -14.71 -10.28 -0.91
CA TYR A 242 -14.52 -9.82 -2.28
C TYR A 242 -13.05 -9.92 -2.62
N VAL A 243 -12.70 -10.81 -3.55
CA VAL A 243 -11.30 -11.05 -3.94
C VAL A 243 -11.10 -10.85 -5.44
N THR A 244 -10.06 -10.10 -5.79
CA THR A 244 -9.68 -9.91 -7.19
C THR A 244 -8.69 -10.98 -7.62
N SER A 245 -8.82 -11.48 -8.86
CA SER A 245 -7.81 -12.26 -9.55
C SER A 245 -7.26 -11.43 -10.71
N ARG A 246 -5.94 -11.39 -10.85
CA ARG A 246 -5.28 -10.75 -11.99
C ARG A 246 -5.27 -11.64 -13.25
N GLY A 247 -5.73 -12.91 -13.13
CA GLY A 247 -5.57 -13.89 -14.18
C GLY A 247 -4.09 -14.20 -14.46
N ASP A 248 -3.79 -14.58 -15.69
CA ASP A 248 -2.42 -14.87 -16.15
C ASP A 248 -1.87 -13.84 -17.15
N TYR A 249 -2.63 -12.77 -17.37
CA TYR A 249 -2.36 -11.70 -18.35
C TYR A 249 -2.39 -12.17 -19.83
N LEU A 250 -2.84 -13.39 -20.09
CA LEU A 250 -2.92 -14.00 -21.44
C LEU A 250 -4.33 -14.55 -21.70
N ASP A 251 -4.56 -15.80 -21.30
CA ASP A 251 -5.79 -16.55 -21.63
C ASP A 251 -6.81 -16.54 -20.49
N VAL A 252 -6.35 -16.45 -19.23
CA VAL A 252 -7.23 -16.40 -18.06
C VAL A 252 -7.48 -14.93 -17.67
N PRO A 253 -8.71 -14.43 -17.84
CA PRO A 253 -9.00 -13.02 -17.56
C PRO A 253 -9.00 -12.69 -16.07
N SER A 254 -8.72 -11.41 -15.77
CA SER A 254 -8.92 -10.85 -14.44
C SER A 254 -10.42 -10.84 -14.10
N ARG A 255 -10.77 -11.15 -12.84
CA ARG A 255 -12.15 -11.20 -12.35
C ARG A 255 -12.27 -10.80 -10.89
N LEU A 256 -13.49 -10.47 -10.47
CA LEU A 256 -13.85 -10.29 -9.06
C LEU A 256 -14.73 -11.47 -8.60
N TYR A 257 -14.34 -12.09 -7.50
CA TYR A 257 -15.04 -13.23 -6.89
C TYR A 257 -15.62 -12.82 -5.53
N VAL A 258 -16.82 -13.33 -5.24
CA VAL A 258 -17.44 -13.23 -3.91
C VAL A 258 -17.42 -14.60 -3.27
N ILE A 259 -16.89 -14.70 -2.06
CA ILE A 259 -16.75 -15.93 -1.30
C ILE A 259 -17.62 -15.86 -0.05
N ASN A 260 -18.48 -16.83 0.13
CA ASN A 260 -19.24 -16.99 1.37
C ASN A 260 -18.36 -17.64 2.43
N THR A 261 -18.07 -16.93 3.54
CA THR A 261 -17.17 -17.42 4.58
C THR A 261 -17.78 -18.48 5.51
N GLN A 262 -19.09 -18.70 5.45
CA GLN A 262 -19.78 -19.76 6.22
C GLN A 262 -19.72 -21.09 5.50
N THR A 263 -19.78 -21.08 4.16
CA THR A 263 -19.75 -22.29 3.33
C THR A 263 -18.40 -22.54 2.66
N ASP A 264 -17.50 -21.54 2.66
CA ASP A 264 -16.22 -21.55 1.95
C ASP A 264 -16.34 -21.76 0.44
N GLN A 265 -17.46 -21.31 -0.14
CA GLN A 265 -17.73 -21.49 -1.55
C GLN A 265 -17.75 -20.13 -2.29
N ILE A 266 -17.37 -20.18 -3.56
CA ILE A 266 -17.61 -19.05 -4.48
C ILE A 266 -19.12 -18.87 -4.60
N LYS A 267 -19.60 -17.71 -4.18
CA LYS A 267 -21.01 -17.33 -4.21
C LYS A 267 -21.36 -16.62 -5.52
N LYS A 268 -20.43 -15.81 -6.02
CA LYS A 268 -20.62 -15.04 -7.26
C LYS A 268 -19.30 -14.73 -7.95
N VAL A 269 -19.37 -14.56 -9.26
CA VAL A 269 -18.25 -14.11 -10.09
C VAL A 269 -18.73 -12.94 -10.93
N PHE A 270 -17.97 -11.84 -10.91
CA PHE A 270 -18.18 -10.70 -11.79
C PHE A 270 -17.11 -10.68 -12.86
N ASP A 271 -17.53 -10.57 -14.11
CA ASP A 271 -16.64 -10.50 -15.28
C ASP A 271 -16.14 -9.06 -15.47
N ILE A 272 -15.43 -8.56 -14.47
CA ILE A 272 -14.78 -7.24 -14.45
C ILE A 272 -13.33 -7.40 -14.05
N ALA A 273 -12.43 -6.71 -14.73
CA ALA A 273 -10.99 -6.74 -14.48
C ALA A 273 -10.61 -5.85 -13.28
N ALA A 274 -11.24 -6.10 -12.13
CA ALA A 274 -11.06 -5.27 -10.93
C ALA A 274 -9.60 -5.19 -10.50
N GLY A 275 -9.01 -4.01 -10.61
CA GLY A 275 -7.64 -3.72 -10.19
C GLY A 275 -7.56 -3.47 -8.67
N ASN A 276 -8.53 -2.72 -8.13
CA ASN A 276 -8.68 -2.47 -6.69
C ASN A 276 -10.13 -2.16 -6.36
N LEU A 277 -10.49 -2.31 -5.09
CA LEU A 277 -11.80 -1.95 -4.58
C LEU A 277 -11.72 -1.49 -3.13
N VAL A 278 -12.70 -0.67 -2.75
CA VAL A 278 -12.99 -0.31 -1.36
C VAL A 278 -14.48 -0.54 -1.09
N ILE A 279 -14.80 -1.09 0.07
CA ILE A 279 -16.18 -1.30 0.50
C ILE A 279 -16.49 -0.27 1.60
N ASP A 280 -17.55 0.51 1.40
CA ASP A 280 -18.09 1.46 2.37
C ASP A 280 -19.59 1.20 2.52
N ASP A 281 -20.01 0.78 3.69
CA ASP A 281 -21.35 0.31 3.99
C ASP A 281 -21.83 -0.80 3.03
N ASP A 282 -22.84 -0.55 2.20
CA ASP A 282 -23.41 -1.49 1.23
C ASP A 282 -22.86 -1.31 -0.19
N LEU A 283 -21.87 -0.43 -0.36
CA LEU A 283 -21.32 -0.11 -1.67
C LEU A 283 -19.85 -0.47 -1.78
N ALA A 284 -19.50 -1.20 -2.81
CA ALA A 284 -18.12 -1.32 -3.28
C ALA A 284 -17.88 -0.35 -4.44
N TYR A 285 -16.80 0.40 -4.35
CA TYR A 285 -16.27 1.29 -5.38
C TYR A 285 -15.07 0.59 -6.01
N ILE A 286 -15.09 0.42 -7.32
CA ILE A 286 -14.15 -0.45 -8.03
C ILE A 286 -13.57 0.33 -9.21
N TYR A 287 -12.26 0.35 -9.35
CA TYR A 287 -11.68 0.63 -10.65
C TYR A 287 -11.19 -0.66 -11.29
N SER A 288 -11.38 -0.76 -12.59
CA SER A 288 -10.94 -1.90 -13.40
C SER A 288 -9.96 -1.43 -14.45
N THR A 289 -8.91 -2.20 -14.69
CA THR A 289 -7.92 -1.93 -15.75
C THR A 289 -7.74 -3.21 -16.55
N GLN A 290 -8.09 -3.17 -17.83
CA GLN A 290 -7.92 -4.28 -18.75
C GLN A 290 -6.99 -3.89 -19.89
N PHE A 291 -5.85 -4.54 -19.96
CA PHE A 291 -4.91 -4.39 -21.07
C PHE A 291 -5.34 -5.24 -22.26
N ASN A 292 -5.37 -4.65 -23.44
CA ASN A 292 -5.63 -5.35 -24.69
C ASN A 292 -4.32 -5.51 -25.47
N ILE A 293 -3.81 -6.73 -25.53
CA ILE A 293 -2.53 -7.03 -26.17
C ILE A 293 -2.51 -6.73 -27.68
N LEU A 294 -3.66 -6.81 -28.37
CA LEU A 294 -3.75 -6.56 -29.81
C LEU A 294 -3.64 -5.08 -30.15
N THR A 295 -4.16 -4.21 -29.28
CA THR A 295 -4.15 -2.76 -29.49
C THR A 295 -3.04 -2.05 -28.70
N GLY A 296 -2.40 -2.73 -27.76
CA GLY A 296 -1.44 -2.16 -26.82
C GLY A 296 -2.04 -1.10 -25.88
N LYS A 297 -3.37 -1.09 -25.71
CA LYS A 297 -4.08 -0.09 -24.91
C LYS A 297 -4.76 -0.73 -23.70
N SER A 298 -4.81 0.02 -22.60
CA SER A 298 -5.61 -0.31 -21.44
C SER A 298 -6.98 0.37 -21.53
N THR A 299 -8.03 -0.36 -21.17
CA THR A 299 -9.36 0.19 -20.88
C THR A 299 -9.49 0.35 -19.37
N VAL A 300 -9.99 1.49 -18.92
CA VAL A 300 -10.24 1.77 -17.51
C VAL A 300 -11.73 1.97 -17.31
N SER A 301 -12.29 1.38 -16.26
CA SER A 301 -13.68 1.64 -15.83
C SER A 301 -13.74 1.91 -14.33
N TYR A 302 -14.80 2.61 -13.93
CA TYR A 302 -15.07 3.01 -12.55
C TYR A 302 -16.48 2.59 -12.20
N ASP A 303 -16.60 1.46 -11.52
CA ASP A 303 -17.87 0.78 -11.31
C ASP A 303 -18.29 0.82 -9.83
N MET A 304 -19.57 0.67 -9.58
CA MET A 304 -20.12 0.52 -8.23
C MET A 304 -20.87 -0.81 -8.15
N LEU A 305 -20.75 -1.47 -7.01
CA LEU A 305 -21.46 -2.71 -6.73
C LEU A 305 -22.19 -2.58 -5.38
N ASN A 306 -23.45 -3.01 -5.33
CA ASN A 306 -24.17 -3.20 -4.08
C ASN A 306 -23.74 -4.55 -3.49
N VAL A 307 -23.02 -4.54 -2.35
CA VAL A 307 -22.49 -5.76 -1.73
C VAL A 307 -23.55 -6.57 -1.00
N LYS A 308 -24.67 -5.95 -0.58
CA LYS A 308 -25.78 -6.64 0.06
C LYS A 308 -26.55 -7.53 -0.92
N ASP A 309 -26.81 -6.99 -2.10
CA ASP A 309 -27.58 -7.67 -3.15
C ASP A 309 -26.66 -8.35 -4.19
N GLU A 310 -25.36 -8.09 -4.12
CA GLU A 310 -24.32 -8.56 -5.04
C GLU A 310 -24.64 -8.23 -6.50
N VAL A 311 -24.94 -6.96 -6.76
CA VAL A 311 -25.34 -6.48 -8.08
C VAL A 311 -24.48 -5.28 -8.48
N LEU A 312 -23.91 -5.34 -9.69
CA LEU A 312 -23.29 -4.18 -10.33
C LEU A 312 -24.36 -3.13 -10.59
N LEU A 313 -24.09 -1.89 -10.18
CA LEU A 313 -24.99 -0.77 -10.40
C LEU A 313 -24.77 -0.18 -11.79
N SER A 314 -25.82 0.33 -12.41
CA SER A 314 -25.74 1.03 -13.70
C SER A 314 -25.03 2.40 -13.59
N ARG A 315 -24.96 2.96 -12.37
CA ARG A 315 -24.26 4.22 -12.09
C ARG A 315 -22.77 3.98 -11.80
N LYS A 316 -21.96 4.94 -12.19
CA LYS A 316 -20.53 5.02 -11.87
C LYS A 316 -20.31 6.03 -10.75
N PHE A 317 -19.14 5.97 -10.11
CA PHE A 317 -18.79 6.93 -9.05
C PHE A 317 -17.99 8.15 -9.56
N ILE A 318 -17.61 8.19 -10.83
CA ILE A 318 -17.12 9.38 -11.52
C ILE A 318 -18.13 9.69 -12.65
N THR A 319 -18.71 10.89 -12.63
CA THR A 319 -19.89 11.21 -13.47
C THR A 319 -19.70 12.44 -14.36
N ASP A 320 -18.63 13.21 -14.16
CA ASP A 320 -18.38 14.49 -14.86
C ASP A 320 -17.41 14.38 -16.06
N GLY A 321 -16.99 13.15 -16.39
CA GLY A 321 -16.08 12.89 -17.52
C GLY A 321 -14.61 13.12 -17.19
N SER A 322 -14.26 13.48 -15.96
CA SER A 322 -12.86 13.67 -15.52
C SER A 322 -12.09 12.35 -15.31
N ASP A 323 -12.79 11.21 -15.33
CA ASP A 323 -12.21 9.87 -15.39
C ASP A 323 -11.20 9.70 -16.53
N LYS A 324 -11.41 10.42 -17.65
CA LYS A 324 -10.52 10.40 -18.82
C LYS A 324 -9.15 11.02 -18.57
N ASN A 325 -9.01 11.79 -17.49
CA ASN A 325 -7.73 12.39 -17.08
C ASN A 325 -6.89 11.46 -16.21
N ILE A 326 -7.43 10.35 -15.75
CA ILE A 326 -6.74 9.35 -14.92
C ILE A 326 -6.21 8.27 -15.87
N LEU A 327 -4.88 8.23 -16.01
CA LEU A 327 -4.22 7.32 -16.96
C LEU A 327 -4.07 5.91 -16.39
N ILE A 328 -3.57 5.83 -15.15
CA ILE A 328 -3.32 4.57 -14.45
C ILE A 328 -3.88 4.66 -13.03
N PRO A 329 -5.17 4.34 -12.83
CA PRO A 329 -5.75 4.33 -11.49
C PRO A 329 -5.03 3.31 -10.63
N TYR A 330 -4.66 3.70 -9.40
CA TYR A 330 -3.80 2.87 -8.56
C TYR A 330 -4.31 2.68 -7.14
N GLY A 331 -4.66 3.74 -6.43
CA GLY A 331 -5.28 3.70 -5.10
C GLY A 331 -6.73 4.17 -5.15
N ILE A 332 -7.56 3.66 -4.23
CA ILE A 332 -8.95 4.08 -4.06
C ILE A 332 -9.31 4.10 -2.58
N ALA A 333 -10.01 5.15 -2.13
CA ALA A 333 -10.57 5.26 -0.79
C ALA A 333 -11.87 6.04 -0.80
N VAL A 334 -12.72 5.84 0.23
CA VAL A 334 -13.97 6.58 0.43
C VAL A 334 -13.94 7.23 1.79
N HIS A 335 -14.23 8.54 1.85
CA HIS A 335 -14.33 9.26 3.10
C HIS A 335 -15.52 8.77 3.93
N PRO A 336 -15.31 8.27 5.14
CA PRO A 336 -16.35 7.53 5.87
C PRO A 336 -17.59 8.39 6.24
N VAL A 337 -17.44 9.72 6.25
CA VAL A 337 -18.54 10.66 6.61
C VAL A 337 -19.10 11.36 5.38
N SER A 338 -18.26 12.08 4.60
CA SER A 338 -18.73 12.86 3.45
C SER A 338 -19.02 12.00 2.22
N LYS A 339 -18.56 10.75 2.21
CA LYS A 339 -18.63 9.82 1.07
C LYS A 339 -17.88 10.34 -0.18
N ASP A 340 -16.99 11.30 0.01
CA ASP A 340 -16.06 11.70 -1.05
C ASP A 340 -15.17 10.51 -1.44
N VAL A 341 -14.95 10.34 -2.72
CA VAL A 341 -14.13 9.25 -3.26
C VAL A 341 -12.76 9.80 -3.68
N PHE A 342 -11.70 9.16 -3.22
CA PHE A 342 -10.33 9.46 -3.58
C PHE A 342 -9.82 8.40 -4.54
N VAL A 343 -9.24 8.84 -5.66
CA VAL A 343 -8.58 7.97 -6.63
C VAL A 343 -7.21 8.55 -6.93
N THR A 344 -6.19 7.70 -6.93
CA THR A 344 -4.88 8.12 -7.38
C THR A 344 -4.60 7.67 -8.82
N ASP A 345 -3.79 8.47 -9.51
CA ASP A 345 -3.23 8.17 -10.81
C ASP A 345 -1.72 7.99 -10.66
N ALA A 346 -1.21 6.83 -11.04
CA ALA A 346 0.23 6.57 -11.08
C ALA A 346 0.90 7.12 -12.36
N THR A 347 0.14 7.78 -13.22
CA THR A 347 0.56 8.44 -14.47
C THR A 347 1.29 7.51 -15.44
N ASP A 348 2.59 7.34 -15.29
CA ASP A 348 3.49 6.51 -16.11
C ASP A 348 4.41 5.61 -15.24
N TYR A 349 4.13 5.51 -13.94
CA TYR A 349 4.94 4.84 -12.91
C TYR A 349 6.33 5.45 -12.69
N VAL A 350 6.67 6.58 -13.27
CA VAL A 350 8.00 7.23 -13.18
C VAL A 350 7.92 8.64 -12.66
N THR A 351 6.95 9.40 -13.16
CA THR A 351 6.71 10.79 -12.74
C THR A 351 5.79 10.84 -11.52
N PRO A 352 5.80 11.96 -10.77
CA PRO A 352 4.87 12.15 -9.67
C PRO A 352 3.42 11.88 -10.07
N GLY A 353 2.70 11.20 -9.19
CA GLY A 353 1.30 10.87 -9.41
C GLY A 353 0.35 12.01 -9.09
N VAL A 354 -0.94 11.74 -9.19
CA VAL A 354 -2.00 12.71 -8.88
C VAL A 354 -3.04 12.07 -7.97
N LEU A 355 -3.47 12.77 -6.94
CA LEU A 355 -4.62 12.43 -6.12
C LEU A 355 -5.82 13.24 -6.58
N TYR A 356 -6.91 12.57 -6.92
CA TYR A 356 -8.21 13.15 -7.27
C TYR A 356 -9.20 12.93 -6.13
N CYS A 357 -10.04 13.93 -5.88
CA CYS A 357 -11.16 13.84 -4.96
C CYS A 357 -12.45 14.15 -5.70
N PHE A 358 -13.43 13.24 -5.57
CA PHE A 358 -14.76 13.35 -6.13
C PHE A 358 -15.77 13.44 -4.99
N ASP A 359 -16.82 14.23 -5.14
CA ASP A 359 -17.92 14.24 -4.17
C ASP A 359 -18.80 12.98 -4.31
N ALA A 360 -19.74 12.79 -3.39
CA ALA A 360 -20.65 11.64 -3.37
C ALA A 360 -21.54 11.54 -4.63
N SER A 361 -21.64 12.62 -5.44
CA SER A 361 -22.35 12.63 -6.72
C SER A 361 -21.45 12.26 -7.91
N GLY A 362 -20.14 12.09 -7.65
CA GLY A 362 -19.12 11.73 -8.64
C GLY A 362 -18.52 12.91 -9.40
N LYS A 363 -18.66 14.13 -8.89
CA LYS A 363 -18.05 15.32 -9.50
C LYS A 363 -16.70 15.61 -8.86
N LYS A 364 -15.70 15.94 -9.67
CA LYS A 364 -14.37 16.29 -9.17
C LYS A 364 -14.42 17.57 -8.33
N LYS A 365 -13.95 17.49 -7.09
CA LYS A 365 -13.80 18.65 -6.18
C LYS A 365 -12.44 19.31 -6.37
N TRP A 366 -11.39 18.52 -6.39
CA TRP A 366 -10.01 18.99 -6.55
C TRP A 366 -9.09 17.85 -6.99
N SER A 367 -7.87 18.20 -7.37
CA SER A 367 -6.78 17.26 -7.58
C SER A 367 -5.47 17.89 -7.15
N VAL A 368 -4.47 17.08 -6.78
CA VAL A 368 -3.16 17.55 -6.33
C VAL A 368 -2.08 16.54 -6.73
N GLU A 369 -0.90 17.05 -7.06
CA GLU A 369 0.27 16.22 -7.33
C GLU A 369 0.79 15.57 -6.06
N THR A 370 1.10 14.26 -6.14
CA THR A 370 1.61 13.41 -5.04
C THR A 370 3.10 13.11 -5.21
N GLY A 371 3.63 12.17 -4.42
CA GLY A 371 4.85 11.46 -4.75
C GLY A 371 4.66 10.46 -5.90
N ASP A 372 5.69 9.66 -6.20
CA ASP A 372 5.67 8.68 -7.29
C ASP A 372 4.82 7.47 -6.89
N ILE A 373 3.91 7.02 -7.75
CA ILE A 373 3.06 5.84 -7.58
C ILE A 373 2.25 5.90 -6.28
N PRO A 374 1.30 6.85 -6.12
CA PRO A 374 0.46 6.94 -4.93
C PRO A 374 -0.50 5.75 -4.84
N ALA A 375 -0.40 4.95 -3.78
CA ALA A 375 -0.97 3.61 -3.73
C ALA A 375 -2.07 3.42 -2.68
N GLN A 376 -1.78 3.74 -1.42
CA GLN A 376 -2.62 3.33 -0.31
C GLN A 376 -2.95 4.50 0.63
N PHE A 377 -4.03 4.31 1.36
CA PHE A 377 -4.63 5.36 2.19
C PHE A 377 -4.90 4.89 3.61
N ALA A 378 -4.75 5.80 4.57
CA ALA A 378 -5.20 5.58 5.94
C ALA A 378 -5.84 6.83 6.53
N PHE A 379 -7.11 6.75 6.91
CA PHE A 379 -7.83 7.83 7.56
C PHE A 379 -7.41 8.00 9.02
N VAL A 380 -7.36 9.27 9.48
CA VAL A 380 -7.06 9.65 10.85
C VAL A 380 -8.33 10.20 11.50
N TYR A 381 -8.78 9.54 12.54
CA TYR A 381 -9.94 9.94 13.35
C TYR A 381 -9.51 10.79 14.56
N LYS A 382 -10.48 11.26 15.35
CA LYS A 382 -10.25 12.03 16.58
C LYS A 382 -9.44 11.26 17.62
#